data_eedf7e683d5884eb669eee26df547dcf
#
_entry.id   eedf7e683d5884eb669eee26df547dcf
#
_cell.length_a   1.000
_cell.length_b   1.000
_cell.length_c   1.000
_cell.angle_alpha   90.00
_cell.angle_beta   90.00
_cell.angle_gamma   90.00
#
_symmetry.space_group_name_H-M   'P 1'
#
loop_
_entity.id
_entity.type
_entity.pdbx_description
1 polymer ?
#
loop_
_entity_poly.entity_id
_entity_poly.type
_entity_poly.pdbx_seq_one_letter_code
_entity_poly.pdbx_strand_id
1 'polypeptide(L)'
;KLFYFDVFSWEEQGNNFAPLYAPKQPSSHFVTEQIGYWQQQLSKREVDWRNLMEHELPAQSDSHPTTKMRLDALQVTSYQLVKDTSCDAYRKEQKAVCGLMDELIYCELSEEYEENRKEQYLEPYRQIQEWKDKGQPILQHEYARILDALLQVGEVEVALLFCDRVIRELPPEISAYAYFTKGRILIRRYDERAIELIYQAIENNSNLIQNGLDEIGYFCCLIGNRAELERYRKMADELM
;
A
#
# COMPACT_ATOMS: atom_id res chain seq x y z
N LYS A 1 13.31 6.72 11.35
CA LYS A 1 12.67 7.54 10.30
C LYS A 1 12.70 6.86 8.92
N LEU A 2 13.80 6.24 8.49
CA LEU A 2 13.90 5.51 7.21
C LEU A 2 12.95 4.30 7.14
N PHE A 3 12.83 3.54 8.22
CA PHE A 3 11.90 2.41 8.34
C PHE A 3 10.44 2.81 8.06
N TYR A 4 10.04 3.98 8.53
CA TYR A 4 8.71 4.53 8.28
C TYR A 4 8.49 4.88 6.80
N PHE A 5 9.52 5.24 6.08
CA PHE A 5 9.45 5.58 4.68
C PHE A 5 9.10 4.34 3.82
N ASP A 6 9.71 3.19 4.12
CA ASP A 6 9.49 1.95 3.37
C ASP A 6 8.08 1.37 3.59
N VAL A 7 7.61 1.30 4.85
CA VAL A 7 6.33 0.66 5.17
C VAL A 7 5.13 1.43 4.60
N PHE A 8 5.15 2.76 4.60
CA PHE A 8 3.99 3.55 4.15
C PHE A 8 4.05 4.02 2.70
N SER A 9 5.24 4.18 2.12
CA SER A 9 5.34 4.66 0.74
C SER A 9 4.84 3.64 -0.28
N TRP A 10 5.22 2.40 -0.12
CA TRP A 10 4.84 1.32 -1.01
C TRP A 10 3.40 0.84 -0.79
N GLU A 11 2.96 0.80 0.47
CA GLU A 11 1.63 0.29 0.81
C GLU A 11 0.50 1.30 0.56
N GLU A 12 0.70 2.60 0.78
CA GLU A 12 -0.34 3.60 0.50
C GLU A 12 -0.52 3.90 -0.98
N GLN A 13 0.55 3.88 -1.75
CA GLN A 13 0.45 4.09 -3.19
C GLN A 13 0.01 2.81 -3.91
N GLY A 14 0.32 1.63 -3.35
CA GLY A 14 0.07 0.36 -4.01
C GLY A 14 0.65 0.36 -5.42
N ASN A 15 -0.11 -0.15 -6.36
CA ASN A 15 0.26 -0.12 -7.78
C ASN A 15 -0.17 1.19 -8.48
N ASN A 16 -0.45 2.26 -7.74
CA ASN A 16 -0.87 3.53 -8.34
C ASN A 16 0.34 4.34 -8.82
N PHE A 17 0.60 4.29 -10.10
CA PHE A 17 1.68 5.04 -10.76
C PHE A 17 1.22 6.40 -11.32
N ALA A 18 -0.08 6.74 -11.19
CA ALA A 18 -0.61 7.99 -11.71
C ALA A 18 0.09 9.23 -11.14
N PRO A 19 0.39 9.34 -9.84
CA PRO A 19 1.07 10.52 -9.31
C PRO A 19 2.44 10.75 -9.96
N LEU A 20 3.14 9.67 -10.31
CA LEU A 20 4.47 9.73 -10.91
C LEU A 20 4.42 9.91 -12.43
N TYR A 21 3.55 9.20 -13.13
CA TYR A 21 3.58 9.07 -14.60
C TYR A 21 2.39 9.70 -15.35
N ALA A 22 1.34 10.20 -14.68
CA ALA A 22 0.28 10.97 -15.36
C ALA A 22 0.80 12.30 -15.94
N PRO A 23 1.70 13.06 -15.29
CA PRO A 23 2.31 14.25 -15.88
C PRO A 23 3.08 13.92 -17.16
N LYS A 24 3.24 14.92 -18.05
CA LYS A 24 4.03 14.75 -19.29
C LYS A 24 5.54 14.71 -19.04
N GLN A 25 5.97 15.24 -17.91
CA GLN A 25 7.38 15.29 -17.50
C GLN A 25 7.48 14.95 -16.03
N PRO A 26 8.62 14.37 -15.56
CA PRO A 26 8.82 14.10 -14.14
C PRO A 26 8.82 15.39 -13.32
N SER A 27 8.40 15.28 -12.04
CA SER A 27 8.51 16.44 -11.14
C SER A 27 9.98 16.74 -10.84
N SER A 28 10.38 18.00 -11.02
CA SER A 28 11.71 18.47 -10.60
C SER A 28 11.85 18.63 -9.08
N HIS A 29 10.79 18.37 -8.32
CA HIS A 29 10.72 18.50 -6.86
C HIS A 29 10.16 17.25 -6.21
N PHE A 30 10.35 16.09 -6.83
CA PHE A 30 9.75 14.82 -6.42
C PHE A 30 10.02 14.47 -4.95
N VAL A 31 11.28 14.54 -4.49
CA VAL A 31 11.64 14.24 -3.10
C VAL A 31 11.01 15.23 -2.13
N THR A 32 11.07 16.52 -2.47
CA THR A 32 10.48 17.58 -1.66
C THR A 32 8.96 17.42 -1.51
N GLU A 33 8.27 17.09 -2.60
CA GLU A 33 6.83 16.84 -2.62
C GLU A 33 6.47 15.58 -1.80
N GLN A 34 7.23 14.50 -1.96
CA GLN A 34 7.04 13.26 -1.18
C GLN A 34 7.23 13.50 0.32
N ILE A 35 8.27 14.18 0.73
CA ILE A 35 8.51 14.52 2.14
C ILE A 35 7.36 15.38 2.68
N GLY A 36 6.88 16.36 1.92
CA GLY A 36 5.74 17.20 2.32
C GLY A 36 4.47 16.38 2.53
N TYR A 37 4.18 15.46 1.61
CA TYR A 37 3.07 14.53 1.73
C TYR A 37 3.17 13.66 2.99
N TRP A 38 4.34 13.05 3.23
CA TRP A 38 4.59 12.22 4.40
C TRP A 38 4.46 12.98 5.72
N GLN A 39 4.95 14.20 5.79
CA GLN A 39 4.81 15.04 6.99
C GLN A 39 3.34 15.28 7.34
N GLN A 40 2.49 15.47 6.33
CA GLN A 40 1.05 15.60 6.54
C GLN A 40 0.41 14.29 7.01
N GLN A 41 0.79 13.14 6.41
CA GLN A 41 0.23 11.85 6.81
C GLN A 41 0.65 11.45 8.23
N LEU A 42 1.92 11.62 8.59
CA LEU A 42 2.43 11.32 9.92
C LEU A 42 1.64 12.03 11.03
N SER A 43 1.26 13.29 10.82
CA SER A 43 0.49 14.03 11.81
C SER A 43 -0.95 13.52 11.98
N LYS A 44 -1.53 12.94 10.93
CA LYS A 44 -2.90 12.40 10.95
C LYS A 44 -2.99 10.99 11.51
N ARG A 45 -1.89 10.22 11.48
CA ARG A 45 -1.86 8.77 11.73
C ARG A 45 -1.03 8.38 12.96
N GLU A 46 -0.93 9.27 13.96
CA GLU A 46 -0.14 8.98 15.19
C GLU A 46 -0.62 7.74 15.94
N VAL A 47 -1.94 7.51 15.96
CA VAL A 47 -2.54 6.35 16.65
C VAL A 47 -2.14 5.05 15.93
N ASP A 48 -2.14 5.07 14.60
CA ASP A 48 -1.77 3.92 13.77
C ASP A 48 -0.33 3.51 14.00
N TRP A 49 0.57 4.49 14.07
CA TRP A 49 1.98 4.27 14.37
C TRP A 49 2.20 3.61 15.71
N ARG A 50 1.46 4.06 16.73
CA ARG A 50 1.55 3.50 18.06
C ARG A 50 1.08 2.05 18.06
N ASN A 51 -0.04 1.78 17.41
CA ASN A 51 -0.59 0.44 17.27
C ASN A 51 0.38 -0.50 16.55
N LEU A 52 0.96 -0.05 15.43
CA LEU A 52 1.97 -0.85 14.71
C LEU A 52 3.17 -1.18 15.58
N MET A 53 3.75 -0.19 16.27
CA MET A 53 4.89 -0.42 17.16
C MET A 53 4.59 -1.37 18.31
N GLU A 54 3.36 -1.37 18.84
CA GLU A 54 2.94 -2.22 19.95
C GLU A 54 2.60 -3.66 19.51
N HIS A 55 2.17 -3.83 18.27
CA HIS A 55 1.64 -5.11 17.75
C HIS A 55 2.45 -5.70 16.59
N GLU A 56 3.53 -5.02 16.18
CA GLU A 56 4.43 -5.51 15.15
C GLU A 56 4.84 -6.97 15.41
N LEU A 57 4.63 -7.81 14.40
CA LEU A 57 5.04 -9.21 14.45
C LEU A 57 6.41 -9.36 13.79
N PRO A 58 7.33 -10.14 14.38
CA PRO A 58 8.57 -10.46 13.71
C PRO A 58 8.26 -11.31 12.46
N ALA A 59 8.72 -10.89 11.30
CA ALA A 59 8.69 -11.75 10.12
C ALA A 59 9.63 -12.95 10.35
N GLN A 60 9.25 -14.14 9.90
CA GLN A 60 10.08 -15.35 10.08
C GLN A 60 11.48 -15.24 9.48
N SER A 61 11.61 -14.45 8.40
CA SER A 61 12.87 -14.16 7.73
C SER A 61 13.64 -12.98 8.31
N ASP A 62 13.04 -12.29 9.30
CA ASP A 62 13.62 -11.06 9.81
C ASP A 62 14.66 -11.38 10.91
N SER A 63 15.92 -11.11 10.62
CA SER A 63 17.01 -11.23 11.59
C SER A 63 17.02 -10.09 12.63
N HIS A 64 16.11 -9.14 12.51
CA HIS A 64 16.06 -7.97 13.36
C HIS A 64 14.90 -8.03 14.37
N PRO A 65 15.13 -7.68 15.64
CA PRO A 65 14.06 -7.62 16.62
C PRO A 65 13.08 -6.49 16.28
N THR A 66 11.79 -6.72 16.56
CA THR A 66 10.74 -5.71 16.38
C THR A 66 11.03 -4.45 17.20
N THR A 67 10.38 -3.35 16.84
CA THR A 67 10.49 -2.08 17.58
C THR A 67 10.12 -2.27 19.06
N LYS A 68 9.05 -3.03 19.32
CA LYS A 68 8.64 -3.38 20.69
C LYS A 68 9.73 -4.15 21.43
N MET A 69 10.30 -5.19 20.85
CA MET A 69 11.38 -5.98 21.48
C MET A 69 12.60 -5.10 21.82
N ARG A 70 12.93 -4.14 20.99
CA ARG A 70 14.02 -3.18 21.26
C ARG A 70 13.68 -2.23 22.40
N LEU A 71 12.45 -1.72 22.46
CA LEU A 71 11.98 -0.85 23.55
C LEU A 71 11.95 -1.61 24.88
N ASP A 72 11.46 -2.85 24.88
CA ASP A 72 11.43 -3.71 26.06
C ASP A 72 12.86 -4.03 26.55
N ALA A 73 13.78 -4.35 25.66
CA ALA A 73 15.19 -4.59 26.01
C ALA A 73 15.87 -3.35 26.61
N LEU A 74 15.47 -2.16 26.18
CA LEU A 74 15.95 -0.88 26.73
C LEU A 74 15.15 -0.42 27.95
N GLN A 75 14.19 -1.21 28.44
CA GLN A 75 13.30 -0.89 29.56
C GLN A 75 12.54 0.44 29.38
N VAL A 76 12.21 0.79 28.11
CA VAL A 76 11.45 2.00 27.79
C VAL A 76 9.97 1.68 27.98
N THR A 77 9.39 2.20 29.06
CA THR A 77 7.98 2.01 29.43
C THR A 77 7.04 3.05 28.84
N SER A 78 7.58 4.17 28.39
CA SER A 78 6.81 5.22 27.70
C SER A 78 7.69 5.93 26.68
N TYR A 79 7.09 6.25 25.54
CA TYR A 79 7.75 7.02 24.49
C TYR A 79 6.78 8.05 23.92
N GLN A 80 7.32 9.14 23.44
CA GLN A 80 6.57 10.13 22.69
C GLN A 80 7.17 10.22 21.28
N LEU A 81 6.29 10.21 20.28
CA LEU A 81 6.71 10.52 18.90
C LEU A 81 7.15 11.98 18.88
N VAL A 82 8.39 12.21 18.51
CA VAL A 82 8.93 13.57 18.36
C VAL A 82 8.26 14.20 17.14
N LYS A 83 7.27 15.06 17.39
CA LYS A 83 6.48 15.72 16.35
C LYS A 83 7.23 16.87 15.68
N ASP A 84 8.10 17.54 16.40
CA ASP A 84 8.82 18.69 15.89
C ASP A 84 10.31 18.62 16.27
N THR A 85 11.15 18.57 15.25
CA THR A 85 12.59 18.73 15.35
C THR A 85 12.97 20.09 14.77
N SER A 86 12.23 21.14 15.11
CA SER A 86 12.41 22.48 14.55
C SER A 86 13.68 23.19 15.02
N CYS A 87 14.84 22.59 14.71
CA CYS A 87 16.08 23.34 14.65
C CYS A 87 16.15 23.99 13.27
N ASP A 88 16.17 25.31 13.18
CA ASP A 88 16.24 26.04 11.90
C ASP A 88 17.48 25.67 11.08
N ALA A 89 18.60 25.33 11.75
CA ALA A 89 19.78 24.79 11.09
C ALA A 89 19.47 23.47 10.40
N TYR A 90 18.77 22.54 11.07
CA TYR A 90 18.38 21.26 10.49
C TYR A 90 17.42 21.41 9.30
N ARG A 91 16.48 22.36 9.36
CA ARG A 91 15.57 22.65 8.24
C ARG A 91 16.33 23.17 7.01
N LYS A 92 17.35 24.02 7.18
CA LYS A 92 18.17 24.50 6.07
C LYS A 92 18.95 23.38 5.42
N GLU A 93 19.60 22.53 6.24
CA GLU A 93 20.34 21.36 5.78
C GLU A 93 19.41 20.35 5.09
N GLN A 94 18.25 20.07 5.68
CA GLN A 94 17.24 19.19 5.07
C GLN A 94 16.82 19.73 3.70
N LYS A 95 16.52 21.02 3.59
CA LYS A 95 16.13 21.65 2.32
C LYS A 95 17.23 21.55 1.26
N ALA A 96 18.49 21.76 1.65
CA ALA A 96 19.64 21.62 0.75
C ALA A 96 19.81 20.18 0.28
N VAL A 97 19.71 19.20 1.19
CA VAL A 97 19.77 17.76 0.86
C VAL A 97 18.62 17.36 -0.04
N CYS A 98 17.39 17.79 0.26
CA CYS A 98 16.24 17.52 -0.61
C CYS A 98 16.44 18.09 -2.01
N GLY A 99 16.96 19.31 -2.14
CA GLY A 99 17.24 19.92 -3.45
C GLY A 99 18.29 19.13 -4.26
N LEU A 100 19.35 18.66 -3.62
CA LEU A 100 20.33 17.79 -4.27
C LEU A 100 19.73 16.44 -4.69
N MET A 101 18.88 15.86 -3.85
CA MET A 101 18.19 14.60 -4.16
C MET A 101 17.17 14.81 -5.28
N ASP A 102 16.46 15.94 -5.30
CA ASP A 102 15.55 16.30 -6.38
C ASP A 102 16.28 16.37 -7.73
N GLU A 103 17.46 17.01 -7.78
CA GLU A 103 18.27 17.09 -8.99
C GLU A 103 18.73 15.72 -9.47
N LEU A 104 19.25 14.87 -8.56
CA LEU A 104 19.73 13.52 -8.89
C LEU A 104 18.60 12.64 -9.40
N ILE A 105 17.48 12.60 -8.69
CA ILE A 105 16.32 11.78 -9.05
C ILE A 105 15.68 12.29 -10.34
N TYR A 106 15.60 13.62 -10.54
CA TYR A 106 15.10 14.19 -11.78
C TYR A 106 15.93 13.75 -13.00
N CYS A 107 17.24 13.76 -12.89
CA CYS A 107 18.13 13.29 -13.96
C CYS A 107 17.89 11.81 -14.24
N GLU A 108 17.88 10.97 -13.21
CA GLU A 108 17.67 9.54 -13.32
C GLU A 108 16.28 9.20 -13.90
N LEU A 109 15.22 9.82 -13.37
CA LEU A 109 13.87 9.63 -13.88
C LEU A 109 13.72 10.12 -15.33
N SER A 110 14.43 11.20 -15.72
CA SER A 110 14.26 11.80 -17.05
C SER A 110 14.81 10.91 -18.17
N GLU A 111 15.81 10.07 -17.89
CA GLU A 111 16.42 9.18 -18.89
C GLU A 111 15.45 8.13 -19.41
N GLU A 112 14.62 7.55 -18.55
CA GLU A 112 13.68 6.47 -18.89
C GLU A 112 12.21 6.89 -18.73
N TYR A 113 11.94 8.17 -18.46
CA TYR A 113 10.60 8.62 -18.08
C TYR A 113 9.53 8.31 -19.12
N GLU A 114 9.79 8.57 -20.39
CA GLU A 114 8.81 8.36 -21.45
C GLU A 114 8.48 6.88 -21.65
N GLU A 115 9.46 5.99 -21.50
CA GLU A 115 9.26 4.55 -21.61
C GLU A 115 8.46 4.04 -20.41
N ASN A 116 8.87 4.38 -19.19
CA ASN A 116 8.16 4.04 -17.97
C ASN A 116 6.73 4.62 -17.96
N ARG A 117 6.55 5.86 -18.40
CA ARG A 117 5.24 6.49 -18.53
C ARG A 117 4.34 5.73 -19.50
N LYS A 118 4.89 5.29 -20.64
CA LYS A 118 4.15 4.49 -21.60
C LYS A 118 3.68 3.17 -20.98
N GLU A 119 4.57 2.45 -20.31
CA GLU A 119 4.26 1.15 -19.72
C GLU A 119 3.39 1.23 -18.47
N GLN A 120 3.70 2.15 -17.54
CA GLN A 120 3.09 2.19 -16.21
C GLN A 120 1.81 3.04 -16.17
N TYR A 121 1.55 3.89 -17.18
CA TYR A 121 0.39 4.77 -17.17
C TYR A 121 -0.40 4.76 -18.48
N LEU A 122 0.24 5.04 -19.64
CA LEU A 122 -0.50 5.23 -20.89
C LEU A 122 -1.09 3.92 -21.42
N GLU A 123 -0.36 2.83 -21.34
CA GLU A 123 -0.83 1.52 -21.80
C GLU A 123 -1.97 0.97 -20.91
N PRO A 124 -1.86 0.96 -19.57
CA PRO A 124 -2.98 0.67 -18.68
C PRO A 124 -4.22 1.55 -18.95
N TYR A 125 -4.02 2.85 -19.11
CA TYR A 125 -5.11 3.77 -19.43
C TYR A 125 -5.80 3.41 -20.75
N ARG A 126 -5.04 3.09 -21.81
CA ARG A 126 -5.55 2.62 -23.09
C ARG A 126 -6.38 1.34 -22.96
N GLN A 127 -5.89 0.37 -22.18
CA GLN A 127 -6.61 -0.89 -21.92
C GLN A 127 -7.97 -0.64 -21.25
N ILE A 128 -8.02 0.26 -20.30
CA ILE A 128 -9.28 0.65 -19.63
C ILE A 128 -10.25 1.29 -20.64
N GLN A 129 -9.76 2.20 -21.50
CA GLN A 129 -10.62 2.82 -22.52
C GLN A 129 -11.16 1.81 -23.52
N GLU A 130 -10.32 0.92 -24.04
CA GLU A 130 -10.74 -0.15 -24.95
C GLU A 130 -11.77 -1.07 -24.30
N TRP A 131 -11.61 -1.40 -23.02
CA TRP A 131 -12.59 -2.19 -22.29
C TRP A 131 -13.91 -1.44 -22.14
N LYS A 132 -13.90 -0.15 -21.78
CA LYS A 132 -15.09 0.71 -21.67
C LYS A 132 -15.84 0.79 -23.00
N ASP A 133 -15.11 0.98 -24.10
CA ASP A 133 -15.71 1.16 -25.44
C ASP A 133 -16.35 -0.13 -25.97
N LYS A 134 -15.79 -1.28 -25.64
CA LYS A 134 -16.33 -2.58 -26.06
C LYS A 134 -17.65 -2.93 -25.41
N GLY A 135 -17.99 -2.33 -24.27
CA GLY A 135 -19.26 -2.57 -23.54
C GLY A 135 -19.53 -4.05 -23.22
N GLN A 136 -18.49 -4.86 -23.10
CA GLN A 136 -18.57 -6.32 -23.10
C GLN A 136 -18.88 -6.92 -21.73
N PRO A 137 -19.43 -8.16 -21.66
CA PRO A 137 -19.47 -8.94 -20.43
C PRO A 137 -18.04 -9.11 -19.88
N ILE A 138 -17.93 -9.24 -18.57
CA ILE A 138 -16.66 -9.47 -17.92
C ILE A 138 -16.14 -10.84 -18.33
N LEU A 139 -15.02 -10.86 -19.03
CA LEU A 139 -14.36 -12.10 -19.41
C LEU A 139 -13.47 -12.57 -18.24
N GLN A 140 -13.65 -13.83 -17.87
CA GLN A 140 -12.95 -14.46 -16.76
C GLN A 140 -11.43 -14.27 -16.77
N HIS A 141 -10.81 -14.27 -17.94
CA HIS A 141 -9.35 -14.15 -18.12
C HIS A 141 -8.85 -12.71 -18.27
N GLU A 142 -9.75 -11.72 -18.34
CA GLU A 142 -9.38 -10.31 -18.55
C GLU A 142 -9.57 -9.43 -17.31
N TYR A 143 -10.46 -9.83 -16.38
CA TYR A 143 -10.85 -8.93 -15.29
C TYR A 143 -9.69 -8.55 -14.37
N ALA A 144 -8.78 -9.48 -14.06
CA ALA A 144 -7.62 -9.20 -13.21
C ALA A 144 -6.73 -8.11 -13.83
N ARG A 145 -6.46 -8.22 -15.14
CA ARG A 145 -5.68 -7.22 -15.87
C ARG A 145 -6.35 -5.84 -15.87
N ILE A 146 -7.68 -5.80 -15.99
CA ILE A 146 -8.42 -4.53 -15.93
C ILE A 146 -8.39 -3.94 -14.52
N LEU A 147 -8.49 -4.76 -13.46
CA LEU A 147 -8.35 -4.31 -12.07
C LEU A 147 -6.95 -3.73 -11.82
N ASP A 148 -5.90 -4.42 -12.25
CA ASP A 148 -4.54 -3.94 -12.12
C ASP A 148 -4.34 -2.62 -12.86
N ALA A 149 -4.84 -2.52 -14.09
CA ALA A 149 -4.79 -1.28 -14.87
C ALA A 149 -5.50 -0.12 -14.19
N LEU A 150 -6.71 -0.37 -13.62
CA LEU A 150 -7.46 0.64 -12.86
C LEU A 150 -6.68 1.15 -11.65
N LEU A 151 -6.03 0.24 -10.91
CA LEU A 151 -5.19 0.62 -9.78
C LEU A 151 -3.95 1.40 -10.22
N GLN A 152 -3.28 0.97 -11.29
CA GLN A 152 -2.09 1.64 -11.83
C GLN A 152 -2.36 3.09 -12.24
N VAL A 153 -3.53 3.38 -12.80
CA VAL A 153 -3.90 4.75 -13.19
C VAL A 153 -4.63 5.52 -12.08
N GLY A 154 -4.78 4.93 -10.89
CA GLY A 154 -5.38 5.59 -9.74
C GLY A 154 -6.91 5.66 -9.74
N GLU A 155 -7.58 4.93 -10.61
CA GLU A 155 -9.06 4.89 -10.72
C GLU A 155 -9.69 3.97 -9.65
N VAL A 156 -9.36 4.22 -8.36
CA VAL A 156 -9.69 3.36 -7.23
C VAL A 156 -11.19 3.17 -7.06
N GLU A 157 -12.01 4.22 -7.23
CA GLU A 157 -13.48 4.12 -7.11
C GLU A 157 -14.07 3.25 -8.22
N VAL A 158 -13.53 3.38 -9.43
CA VAL A 158 -13.94 2.53 -10.57
C VAL A 158 -13.52 1.08 -10.32
N ALA A 159 -12.33 0.86 -9.76
CA ALA A 159 -11.86 -0.47 -9.38
C ALA A 159 -12.78 -1.13 -8.35
N LEU A 160 -13.25 -0.40 -7.32
CA LEU A 160 -14.21 -0.91 -6.34
C LEU A 160 -15.53 -1.33 -6.99
N LEU A 161 -16.10 -0.48 -7.83
CA LEU A 161 -17.34 -0.79 -8.55
C LEU A 161 -17.16 -1.99 -9.49
N PHE A 162 -15.99 -2.11 -10.09
CA PHE A 162 -15.65 -3.23 -10.95
C PHE A 162 -15.47 -4.53 -10.14
N CYS A 163 -14.82 -4.49 -8.95
CA CYS A 163 -14.79 -5.63 -8.04
C CYS A 163 -16.19 -6.11 -7.68
N ASP A 164 -17.10 -5.19 -7.31
CA ASP A 164 -18.49 -5.53 -6.98
C ASP A 164 -19.22 -6.21 -8.13
N ARG A 165 -18.95 -5.77 -9.35
CA ARG A 165 -19.51 -6.37 -10.54
C ARG A 165 -18.94 -7.77 -10.79
N VAL A 166 -17.61 -7.95 -10.70
CA VAL A 166 -16.93 -9.24 -10.85
C VAL A 166 -17.43 -10.26 -9.83
N ILE A 167 -17.50 -9.86 -8.55
CA ILE A 167 -17.99 -10.70 -7.45
C ILE A 167 -19.44 -11.16 -7.66
N ARG A 168 -20.27 -10.30 -8.23
CA ARG A 168 -21.67 -10.63 -8.50
C ARG A 168 -21.88 -11.52 -9.73
N GLU A 169 -21.07 -11.32 -10.78
CA GLU A 169 -21.26 -11.95 -12.08
C GLU A 169 -20.47 -13.24 -12.29
N LEU A 170 -19.37 -13.44 -11.52
CA LEU A 170 -18.50 -14.61 -11.65
C LEU A 170 -18.54 -15.50 -10.40
N PRO A 171 -18.32 -16.82 -10.54
CA PRO A 171 -18.19 -17.74 -9.41
C PRO A 171 -17.07 -17.34 -8.44
N PRO A 172 -17.18 -17.68 -7.12
CA PRO A 172 -16.21 -17.30 -6.10
C PRO A 172 -14.76 -17.71 -6.42
N GLU A 173 -14.57 -18.91 -6.95
CA GLU A 173 -13.23 -19.44 -7.31
C GLU A 173 -12.55 -18.60 -8.39
N ILE A 174 -13.37 -17.98 -9.26
CA ILE A 174 -12.87 -17.11 -10.33
C ILE A 174 -12.71 -15.69 -9.82
N SER A 175 -13.64 -15.19 -9.01
CA SER A 175 -13.64 -13.82 -8.49
C SER A 175 -12.75 -13.60 -7.27
N ALA A 176 -12.00 -14.61 -6.82
CA ALA A 176 -11.14 -14.53 -5.63
C ALA A 176 -10.18 -13.32 -5.65
N TYR A 177 -9.57 -13.01 -6.80
CA TYR A 177 -8.70 -11.85 -6.92
C TYR A 177 -9.46 -10.51 -6.78
N ALA A 178 -10.74 -10.44 -7.17
CA ALA A 178 -11.56 -9.25 -6.94
C ALA A 178 -11.91 -9.07 -5.46
N TYR A 179 -12.20 -10.15 -4.73
CA TYR A 179 -12.35 -10.12 -3.27
C TYR A 179 -11.08 -9.59 -2.60
N PHE A 180 -9.92 -10.14 -2.97
CA PHE A 180 -8.62 -9.72 -2.45
C PHE A 180 -8.34 -8.24 -2.72
N THR A 181 -8.48 -7.80 -3.96
CA THR A 181 -8.26 -6.42 -4.38
C THR A 181 -9.18 -5.44 -3.65
N LYS A 182 -10.47 -5.79 -3.55
CA LYS A 182 -11.43 -4.98 -2.79
C LYS A 182 -11.07 -4.90 -1.31
N GLY A 183 -10.68 -6.03 -0.70
CA GLY A 183 -10.20 -6.08 0.67
C GLY A 183 -9.01 -5.13 0.88
N ARG A 184 -7.99 -5.20 0.05
CA ARG A 184 -6.83 -4.30 0.11
C ARG A 184 -7.19 -2.81 0.00
N ILE A 185 -8.12 -2.46 -0.88
CA ILE A 185 -8.59 -1.07 -0.98
C ILE A 185 -9.29 -0.64 0.31
N LEU A 186 -10.11 -1.52 0.91
CA LEU A 186 -10.82 -1.23 2.16
C LEU A 186 -9.88 -1.14 3.37
N ILE A 187 -8.81 -1.94 3.44
CA ILE A 187 -7.74 -1.80 4.45
C ILE A 187 -7.20 -0.36 4.47
N ARG A 188 -6.90 0.19 3.30
CA ARG A 188 -6.40 1.57 3.18
C ARG A 188 -7.41 2.64 3.61
N ARG A 189 -8.69 2.27 3.71
CA ARG A 189 -9.80 3.12 4.17
C ARG A 189 -10.18 2.83 5.63
N TYR A 190 -9.45 1.97 6.32
CA TYR A 190 -9.74 1.55 7.71
C TYR A 190 -11.10 0.89 7.86
N ASP A 191 -11.58 0.20 6.82
CA ASP A 191 -12.85 -0.50 6.81
C ASP A 191 -12.66 -1.97 7.18
N GLU A 192 -13.14 -2.36 8.37
CA GLU A 192 -12.97 -3.72 8.90
C GLU A 192 -13.63 -4.81 8.06
N ARG A 193 -14.55 -4.45 7.15
CA ARG A 193 -15.13 -5.40 6.17
C ARG A 193 -14.06 -6.01 5.25
N ALA A 194 -12.89 -5.37 5.18
CA ALA A 194 -11.75 -5.87 4.44
C ALA A 194 -11.33 -7.27 4.86
N ILE A 195 -11.34 -7.56 6.17
CA ILE A 195 -10.89 -8.84 6.74
C ILE A 195 -11.70 -10.00 6.16
N GLU A 196 -13.02 -9.88 6.17
CA GLU A 196 -13.91 -10.92 5.64
C GLU A 196 -13.72 -11.13 4.14
N LEU A 197 -13.54 -10.05 3.37
CA LEU A 197 -13.29 -10.14 1.93
C LEU A 197 -11.97 -10.87 1.62
N ILE A 198 -10.92 -10.61 2.41
CA ILE A 198 -9.64 -11.29 2.22
C ILE A 198 -9.74 -12.77 2.62
N TYR A 199 -10.46 -13.12 3.69
CA TYR A 199 -10.72 -14.52 4.01
C TYR A 199 -11.46 -15.23 2.88
N GLN A 200 -12.50 -14.62 2.31
CA GLN A 200 -13.20 -15.17 1.15
C GLN A 200 -12.27 -15.36 -0.05
N ALA A 201 -11.34 -14.45 -0.27
CA ALA A 201 -10.33 -14.61 -1.32
C ALA A 201 -9.41 -15.81 -1.07
N ILE A 202 -8.92 -15.97 0.16
CA ILE A 202 -8.05 -17.07 0.57
C ILE A 202 -8.77 -18.43 0.43
N GLU A 203 -10.01 -18.53 0.91
CA GLU A 203 -10.82 -19.74 0.83
C GLU A 203 -11.05 -20.21 -0.60
N ASN A 204 -11.19 -19.29 -1.53
CA ASN A 204 -11.47 -19.57 -2.93
C ASN A 204 -10.22 -19.66 -3.82
N ASN A 205 -9.05 -19.25 -3.34
CA ASN A 205 -7.77 -19.35 -4.07
C ASN A 205 -6.58 -19.48 -3.13
N SER A 206 -6.06 -20.69 -2.99
CA SER A 206 -4.94 -21.00 -2.10
C SER A 206 -3.65 -20.23 -2.43
N ASN A 207 -3.47 -19.74 -3.66
CA ASN A 207 -2.32 -18.92 -4.02
C ASN A 207 -2.33 -17.54 -3.34
N LEU A 208 -3.47 -17.11 -2.80
CA LEU A 208 -3.61 -15.85 -2.08
C LEU A 208 -3.40 -15.97 -0.56
N ILE A 209 -3.16 -17.18 -0.04
CA ILE A 209 -3.06 -17.43 1.41
C ILE A 209 -2.01 -16.53 2.04
N GLN A 210 -0.76 -16.61 1.59
CA GLN A 210 0.33 -15.84 2.19
C GLN A 210 0.05 -14.33 2.14
N ASN A 211 -0.22 -13.81 0.95
CA ASN A 211 -0.47 -12.39 0.75
C ASN A 211 -1.70 -11.90 1.53
N GLY A 212 -2.76 -12.73 1.60
CA GLY A 212 -3.97 -12.38 2.34
C GLY A 212 -3.76 -12.36 3.84
N LEU A 213 -3.02 -13.34 4.38
CA LEU A 213 -2.67 -13.37 5.80
C LEU A 213 -1.77 -12.17 6.18
N ASP A 214 -0.81 -11.80 5.33
CA ASP A 214 0.06 -10.65 5.58
C ASP A 214 -0.75 -9.34 5.62
N GLU A 215 -1.70 -9.15 4.69
CA GLU A 215 -2.60 -7.99 4.68
C GLU A 215 -3.51 -7.93 5.93
N ILE A 216 -4.08 -9.06 6.35
CA ILE A 216 -4.91 -9.15 7.57
C ILE A 216 -4.07 -8.85 8.80
N GLY A 217 -2.90 -9.49 8.94
CA GLY A 217 -2.01 -9.28 10.07
C GLY A 217 -1.58 -7.82 10.20
N TYR A 218 -1.18 -7.21 9.09
CA TYR A 218 -0.85 -5.79 9.03
C TYR A 218 -2.03 -4.91 9.47
N PHE A 219 -3.22 -5.14 8.91
CA PHE A 219 -4.41 -4.34 9.22
C PHE A 219 -4.84 -4.49 10.68
N CYS A 220 -4.82 -5.71 11.23
CA CYS A 220 -5.15 -5.95 12.64
C CYS A 220 -4.17 -5.24 13.58
N CYS A 221 -2.88 -5.20 13.24
CA CYS A 221 -1.90 -4.40 13.99
C CYS A 221 -2.22 -2.90 13.91
N LEU A 222 -2.55 -2.42 12.71
CA LEU A 222 -2.84 -1.01 12.44
C LEU A 222 -4.02 -0.48 13.25
N ILE A 223 -5.13 -1.24 13.30
CA ILE A 223 -6.35 -0.87 14.02
C ILE A 223 -6.38 -1.32 15.50
N GLY A 224 -5.37 -2.08 15.93
CA GLY A 224 -5.29 -2.62 17.30
C GLY A 224 -6.31 -3.73 17.60
N ASN A 225 -6.81 -4.44 16.59
CA ASN A 225 -7.77 -5.55 16.74
C ASN A 225 -7.09 -6.84 17.23
N ARG A 226 -6.91 -6.96 18.55
CA ARG A 226 -6.22 -8.10 19.17
C ARG A 226 -6.92 -9.44 18.95
N ALA A 227 -8.24 -9.45 18.93
CA ALA A 227 -9.01 -10.69 18.79
C ALA A 227 -8.76 -11.32 17.40
N GLU A 228 -8.83 -10.50 16.36
CA GLU A 228 -8.57 -10.95 14.99
C GLU A 228 -7.08 -11.26 14.76
N LEU A 229 -6.18 -10.55 15.43
CA LEU A 229 -4.75 -10.83 15.39
C LEU A 229 -4.42 -12.23 15.96
N GLU A 230 -5.09 -12.66 17.04
CA GLU A 230 -4.94 -14.02 17.58
C GLU A 230 -5.50 -15.10 16.64
N ARG A 231 -6.60 -14.80 15.94
CA ARG A 231 -7.14 -15.69 14.90
C ARG A 231 -6.15 -15.83 13.74
N TYR A 232 -5.62 -14.72 13.26
CA TYR A 232 -4.58 -14.68 12.25
C TYR A 232 -3.37 -15.54 12.63
N ARG A 233 -2.84 -15.40 13.85
CA ARG A 233 -1.68 -16.15 14.34
C ARG A 233 -1.92 -17.66 14.30
N LYS A 234 -3.09 -18.12 14.75
CA LYS A 234 -3.45 -19.53 14.69
C LYS A 234 -3.46 -20.06 13.26
N MET A 235 -4.04 -19.31 12.34
CA MET A 235 -4.06 -19.70 10.92
C MET A 235 -2.65 -19.73 10.32
N ALA A 236 -1.80 -18.76 10.65
CA ALA A 236 -0.42 -18.73 10.20
C ALA A 236 0.39 -19.92 10.74
N ASP A 237 0.20 -20.30 12.01
CA ASP A 237 0.86 -21.45 12.62
C ASP A 237 0.41 -22.79 12.01
N GLU A 238 -0.85 -22.89 11.56
CA GLU A 238 -1.39 -24.10 10.92
C GLU A 238 -0.88 -24.31 9.47
N LEU A 239 -0.43 -23.22 8.83
CA LEU A 239 0.05 -23.23 7.44
C LEU A 239 1.57 -23.38 7.31
N MET A 240 2.28 -23.29 8.44
CA MET A 240 3.74 -23.47 8.53
C MET A 240 4.10 -24.90 8.90
#